data_ae9ab6a815fcf3b3d2a5be92e253afc9
#
_entry.id   ae9ab6a815fcf3b3d2a5be92e253afc9
#
_cell.length_a   1.000
_cell.length_b   1.000
_cell.length_c   1.000
_cell.angle_alpha   90.00
_cell.angle_beta   90.00
_cell.angle_gamma   90.00
#
_symmetry.space_group_name_H-M   'P 1'
#
loop_
_entity.id
_entity.type
_entity.pdbx_description
1 polymer ?
#
loop_
_entity_poly.entity_id
_entity_poly.type
_entity_poly.pdbx_seq_one_letter_code
_entity_poly.pdbx_strand_id
1 'polypeptide(L)'
;MSRALICGSLAFDTIMVFQDQFKNHILPDKVHILNVSFFVPRMRREFGGCAGNIAYNLNLLGGKPLPMATVGQDFETYREHFEQCGIPLTHVKVVPDLYTAQAFITTDLDDNQITAFHPGAMMRSYENHVKDVSDVGFGIVGP
;
A
#
# COMPACT_ATOMS: atom_id res chain seq x y z
N MET A 1 6.33 2.49 27.41
CA MET A 1 6.71 3.06 26.10
C MET A 1 5.44 3.68 25.50
N SER A 2 5.49 4.95 25.10
CA SER A 2 4.34 5.66 24.49
C SER A 2 4.01 5.10 23.10
N ARG A 3 2.73 5.18 22.69
CA ARG A 3 2.31 4.80 21.34
C ARG A 3 2.75 5.84 20.31
N ALA A 4 3.03 5.40 19.10
CA ALA A 4 3.31 6.24 17.95
C ALA A 4 2.12 6.22 16.99
N LEU A 5 1.46 7.37 16.78
CA LEU A 5 0.44 7.51 15.75
C LEU A 5 1.13 7.56 14.37
N ILE A 6 0.65 6.76 13.43
CA ILE A 6 1.22 6.68 12.08
C ILE A 6 0.09 6.91 11.08
N CYS A 7 0.03 8.13 10.56
CA CYS A 7 -0.96 8.54 9.55
C CYS A 7 -0.38 8.32 8.15
N GLY A 8 -1.11 7.65 7.30
CA GLY A 8 -0.69 7.41 5.92
C GLY A 8 -1.45 6.25 5.27
N SER A 9 -0.94 5.75 4.16
CA SER A 9 -1.59 4.69 3.40
C SER A 9 -1.38 3.30 4.01
N LEU A 10 -2.41 2.47 3.92
CA LEU A 10 -2.35 1.01 3.86
C LEU A 10 -2.72 0.62 2.43
N ALA A 11 -1.91 -0.18 1.78
CA ALA A 11 -2.07 -0.51 0.37
C ALA A 11 -1.68 -1.95 0.08
N PHE A 12 -2.13 -2.47 -1.05
CA PHE A 12 -1.62 -3.71 -1.60
C PHE A 12 -0.69 -3.42 -2.79
N ASP A 13 0.44 -4.11 -2.84
CA ASP A 13 1.38 -4.06 -3.95
C ASP A 13 1.32 -5.38 -4.72
N THR A 14 0.73 -5.36 -5.91
CA THR A 14 0.70 -6.51 -6.82
C THR A 14 1.90 -6.41 -7.76
N ILE A 15 2.88 -7.29 -7.54
CA ILE A 15 4.17 -7.26 -8.24
C ILE A 15 4.19 -8.40 -9.24
N MET A 16 4.43 -8.05 -10.50
CA MET A 16 4.50 -8.94 -11.65
C MET A 16 5.87 -8.83 -12.30
N VAL A 17 6.46 -9.97 -12.70
CA VAL A 17 7.78 -10.00 -13.32
C VAL A 17 7.64 -10.44 -14.78
N PHE A 18 7.89 -9.51 -15.69
CA PHE A 18 7.98 -9.77 -17.12
C PHE A 18 9.35 -10.35 -17.44
N GLN A 19 9.37 -11.49 -18.16
CA GLN A 19 10.58 -12.28 -18.39
C GLN A 19 11.38 -11.83 -19.63
N ASP A 20 11.29 -10.54 -19.98
CA ASP A 20 12.03 -9.88 -21.07
C ASP A 20 12.23 -8.39 -20.69
N GLN A 21 12.68 -7.59 -21.62
CA GLN A 21 12.95 -6.16 -21.46
C GLN A 21 11.85 -5.37 -22.15
N PHE A 22 11.31 -4.33 -21.50
CA PHE A 22 10.26 -3.48 -22.09
C PHE A 22 10.69 -2.84 -23.41
N LYS A 23 11.96 -2.47 -23.56
CA LYS A 23 12.52 -1.88 -24.78
C LYS A 23 12.36 -2.75 -26.02
N ASN A 24 12.22 -4.09 -25.86
CA ASN A 24 12.01 -5.03 -26.95
C ASN A 24 10.54 -5.05 -27.43
N HIS A 25 9.61 -4.53 -26.63
CA HIS A 25 8.16 -4.59 -26.86
C HIS A 25 7.53 -3.21 -27.05
N ILE A 26 8.11 -2.17 -26.45
CA ILE A 26 7.65 -0.78 -26.55
C ILE A 26 8.52 -0.06 -27.59
N LEU A 27 7.97 0.11 -28.79
CA LEU A 27 8.70 0.76 -29.89
C LEU A 27 8.60 2.29 -29.73
N PRO A 28 9.73 3.03 -29.61
CA PRO A 28 9.74 4.47 -29.38
C PRO A 28 8.96 5.26 -30.43
N ASP A 29 9.03 4.85 -31.70
CA ASP A 29 8.37 5.52 -32.83
C ASP A 29 6.85 5.29 -32.88
N LYS A 30 6.32 4.37 -32.04
CA LYS A 30 4.90 3.97 -32.03
C LYS A 30 4.22 4.19 -30.67
N VAL A 31 4.82 4.96 -29.80
CA VAL A 31 4.25 5.25 -28.46
C VAL A 31 2.88 5.94 -28.54
N HIS A 32 2.60 6.68 -29.62
CA HIS A 32 1.31 7.35 -29.86
C HIS A 32 0.14 6.40 -30.17
N ILE A 33 0.41 5.13 -30.48
CA ILE A 33 -0.58 4.05 -30.70
C ILE A 33 -0.20 2.81 -29.91
N LEU A 34 0.17 3.01 -28.64
CA LEU A 34 0.67 1.92 -27.80
C LEU A 34 -0.44 0.90 -27.48
N ASN A 35 -0.23 -0.33 -27.90
CA ASN A 35 -1.05 -1.49 -27.55
C ASN A 35 -0.09 -2.65 -27.25
N VAL A 36 0.28 -2.80 -25.97
CA VAL A 36 1.27 -3.78 -25.52
C VAL A 36 0.64 -4.69 -24.46
N SER A 37 0.88 -5.98 -24.62
CA SER A 37 0.50 -7.01 -23.64
C SER A 37 1.76 -7.73 -23.17
N PHE A 38 1.95 -7.77 -21.85
CA PHE A 38 3.06 -8.49 -21.25
C PHE A 38 2.56 -9.80 -20.67
N PHE A 39 3.20 -10.92 -21.06
CA PHE A 39 2.99 -12.19 -20.40
C PHE A 39 3.85 -12.23 -19.14
N VAL A 40 3.18 -12.29 -17.97
CA VAL A 40 3.82 -12.28 -16.65
C VAL A 40 3.53 -13.59 -15.92
N PRO A 41 4.44 -14.58 -15.98
CA PRO A 41 4.19 -15.92 -15.42
C PRO A 41 4.21 -15.96 -13.90
N ARG A 42 4.68 -14.89 -13.23
CA ARG A 42 4.77 -14.80 -11.78
C ARG A 42 4.13 -13.49 -11.29
N MET A 43 3.29 -13.64 -10.29
CA MET A 43 2.66 -12.53 -9.59
C MET A 43 2.68 -12.82 -8.09
N ARG A 44 2.93 -11.79 -7.30
CA ARG A 44 2.77 -11.82 -5.84
C ARG A 44 2.03 -10.59 -5.38
N ARG A 45 1.32 -10.70 -4.28
CA ARG A 45 0.65 -9.58 -3.62
C ARG A 45 1.28 -9.39 -2.25
N GLU A 46 1.73 -8.18 -1.97
CA GLU A 46 2.40 -7.82 -0.73
C GLU A 46 1.58 -6.77 0.03
N PHE A 47 1.76 -6.74 1.34
CA PHE A 47 1.22 -5.69 2.20
C PHE A 47 2.14 -4.47 2.13
N GLY A 48 1.59 -3.34 1.68
CA GLY A 48 2.32 -2.11 1.43
C GLY A 48 1.63 -0.89 2.04
N GLY A 49 2.00 0.27 1.53
CA GLY A 49 1.58 1.55 2.05
C GLY A 49 2.53 2.08 3.13
N CYS A 50 2.75 3.39 3.14
CA CYS A 50 3.75 3.98 4.03
C CYS A 50 3.42 3.77 5.52
N ALA A 51 2.16 3.97 5.93
CA ALA A 51 1.77 3.74 7.33
C ALA A 51 1.84 2.25 7.69
N GLY A 52 1.52 1.37 6.75
CA GLY A 52 1.62 -0.07 6.94
C GLY A 52 3.05 -0.52 7.20
N ASN A 53 3.96 -0.13 6.34
CA ASN A 53 5.37 -0.47 6.45
C ASN A 53 6.01 0.10 7.71
N ILE A 54 5.71 1.35 8.07
CA ILE A 54 6.23 1.98 9.30
C ILE A 54 5.68 1.26 10.54
N ALA A 55 4.37 0.97 10.57
CA ALA A 55 3.75 0.30 11.70
C ALA A 55 4.32 -1.10 11.91
N TYR A 56 4.46 -1.86 10.84
CA TYR A 56 5.03 -3.21 10.88
C TYR A 56 6.48 -3.20 11.40
N ASN A 57 7.34 -2.34 10.83
CA ASN A 57 8.74 -2.26 11.23
C ASN A 57 8.89 -1.75 12.68
N LEU A 58 8.11 -0.76 13.08
CA LEU A 58 8.11 -0.29 14.47
C LEU A 58 7.71 -1.40 15.45
N ASN A 59 6.71 -2.20 15.08
CA ASN A 59 6.28 -3.34 15.89
C ASN A 59 7.39 -4.38 16.02
N LEU A 60 8.11 -4.72 14.94
CA LEU A 60 9.26 -5.63 14.98
C LEU A 60 10.39 -5.14 15.89
N LEU A 61 10.55 -3.82 16.01
CA LEU A 61 11.52 -3.18 16.91
C LEU A 61 11.02 -3.08 18.37
N GLY A 62 9.89 -3.68 18.70
CA GLY A 62 9.29 -3.65 20.03
C GLY A 62 8.57 -2.34 20.39
N GLY A 63 8.34 -1.46 19.40
CA GLY A 63 7.54 -0.25 19.57
C GLY A 63 6.05 -0.54 19.63
N LYS A 64 5.25 0.52 19.82
CA LYS A 64 3.79 0.45 19.91
C LYS A 64 3.16 1.29 18.79
N PRO A 65 3.04 0.76 17.56
CA PRO A 65 2.42 1.49 16.45
C PRO A 65 0.92 1.63 16.65
N LEU A 66 0.38 2.73 16.17
CA LEU A 66 -1.05 3.01 16.08
C LEU A 66 -1.33 3.57 14.68
N PRO A 67 -1.57 2.73 13.68
CA PRO A 67 -1.84 3.17 12.32
C PRO A 67 -3.20 3.87 12.22
N MET A 68 -3.22 4.98 11.47
CA MET A 68 -4.42 5.73 11.10
C MET A 68 -4.49 5.82 9.57
N ALA A 69 -5.48 5.16 8.99
CA ALA A 69 -5.64 5.04 7.54
C ALA A 69 -7.11 4.85 7.16
N THR A 70 -7.40 5.00 5.87
CA THR A 70 -8.66 4.58 5.26
C THR A 70 -8.40 3.43 4.30
N VAL A 71 -9.24 2.40 4.38
CA VAL A 71 -9.12 1.16 3.60
C VAL A 71 -10.47 0.79 3.00
N GLY A 72 -10.49 -0.08 2.03
CA GLY A 72 -11.69 -0.48 1.31
C GLY A 72 -12.27 -1.83 1.75
N GLN A 73 -13.27 -2.29 0.99
CA GLN A 73 -14.01 -3.54 1.23
C GLN A 73 -13.14 -4.81 1.14
N ASP A 74 -11.98 -4.73 0.52
CA ASP A 74 -11.04 -5.84 0.29
C ASP A 74 -9.91 -5.91 1.32
N PHE A 75 -10.07 -5.22 2.46
CA PHE A 75 -9.00 -5.08 3.47
C PHE A 75 -8.80 -6.32 4.35
N GLU A 76 -9.65 -7.33 4.29
CA GLU A 76 -9.70 -8.43 5.27
C GLU A 76 -8.36 -9.15 5.44
N THR A 77 -7.67 -9.52 4.37
CA THR A 77 -6.36 -10.19 4.45
C THR A 77 -5.28 -9.33 5.11
N TYR A 78 -5.35 -8.02 4.93
CA TYR A 78 -4.44 -7.08 5.59
C TYR A 78 -4.78 -6.95 7.08
N ARG A 79 -6.07 -6.94 7.42
CA ARG A 79 -6.56 -6.96 8.80
C ARG A 79 -5.99 -8.15 9.55
N GLU A 80 -6.18 -9.37 9.00
CA GLU A 80 -5.67 -10.62 9.57
C GLU A 80 -4.15 -10.57 9.80
N HIS A 81 -3.40 -10.04 8.84
CA HIS A 81 -1.96 -9.87 8.97
C HIS A 81 -1.58 -8.97 10.16
N PHE A 82 -2.23 -7.81 10.30
CA PHE A 82 -1.96 -6.90 11.41
C PHE A 82 -2.40 -7.46 12.77
N GLU A 83 -3.52 -8.15 12.82
CA GLU A 83 -3.99 -8.84 14.02
C GLU A 83 -3.00 -9.92 14.48
N GLN A 84 -2.48 -10.73 13.56
CA GLN A 84 -1.43 -11.71 13.85
C GLN A 84 -0.14 -11.06 14.37
N CYS A 85 0.18 -9.86 13.90
CA CYS A 85 1.31 -9.08 14.40
C CYS A 85 1.02 -8.35 15.71
N GLY A 86 -0.23 -8.34 16.19
CA GLY A 86 -0.63 -7.59 17.39
C GLY A 86 -0.68 -6.06 17.17
N ILE A 87 -0.81 -5.61 15.91
CA ILE A 87 -0.91 -4.20 15.55
C ILE A 87 -2.38 -3.77 15.62
N PRO A 88 -2.74 -2.77 16.45
CA PRO A 88 -4.13 -2.36 16.61
C PRO A 88 -4.66 -1.62 15.38
N LEU A 89 -5.94 -1.85 15.06
CA LEU A 89 -6.63 -1.27 13.91
C LEU A 89 -7.71 -0.22 14.31
N THR A 90 -7.65 0.27 15.54
CA THR A 90 -8.67 1.16 16.12
C THR A 90 -8.88 2.46 15.35
N HIS A 91 -7.88 2.93 14.60
CA HIS A 91 -7.95 4.13 13.78
C HIS A 91 -7.83 3.84 12.27
N VAL A 92 -8.09 2.59 11.88
CA VAL A 92 -8.22 2.21 10.47
C VAL A 92 -9.71 2.17 10.12
N LYS A 93 -10.12 3.10 9.25
CA LYS A 93 -11.51 3.25 8.83
C LYS A 93 -11.77 2.51 7.54
N VAL A 94 -12.79 1.65 7.52
CA VAL A 94 -13.24 0.95 6.30
C VAL A 94 -14.25 1.81 5.55
N VAL A 95 -14.02 2.02 4.26
CA VAL A 95 -14.95 2.66 3.30
C VAL A 95 -15.53 1.57 2.42
N PRO A 96 -16.78 1.14 2.65
CA PRO A 96 -17.31 -0.12 2.08
C PRO A 96 -17.54 -0.08 0.56
N ASP A 97 -17.67 1.12 -0.02
CA ASP A 97 -17.94 1.30 -1.45
C ASP A 97 -16.67 1.46 -2.30
N LEU A 98 -15.49 1.40 -1.68
CA LEU A 98 -14.21 1.57 -2.35
C LEU A 98 -13.31 0.35 -2.12
N TYR A 99 -12.30 0.20 -2.97
CA TYR A 99 -11.19 -0.71 -2.73
C TYR A 99 -10.09 -0.03 -1.91
N THR A 100 -9.31 -0.82 -1.19
CA THR A 100 -8.05 -0.37 -0.57
C THR A 100 -7.09 0.12 -1.67
N ALA A 101 -6.22 1.06 -1.35
CA ALA A 101 -5.19 1.51 -2.28
C ALA A 101 -4.37 0.34 -2.82
N GLN A 102 -4.09 0.34 -4.13
CA GLN A 102 -3.38 -0.75 -4.81
C GLN A 102 -2.37 -0.20 -5.82
N ALA A 103 -1.17 -0.75 -5.81
CA ALA A 103 -0.19 -0.58 -6.88
C ALA A 103 -0.08 -1.87 -7.69
N PHE A 104 -0.24 -1.78 -9.01
CA PHE A 104 0.01 -2.85 -9.95
C PHE A 104 1.34 -2.57 -10.62
N ILE A 105 2.36 -3.33 -10.23
CA ILE A 105 3.76 -3.06 -10.56
C ILE A 105 4.25 -4.16 -11.50
N THR A 106 4.63 -3.80 -12.72
CA THR A 106 5.29 -4.73 -13.63
C THR A 106 6.74 -4.32 -13.79
N THR A 107 7.66 -5.24 -13.47
CA THR A 107 9.10 -5.06 -13.65
C THR A 107 9.60 -5.89 -14.81
N ASP A 108 10.66 -5.45 -15.48
CA ASP A 108 11.36 -6.19 -16.51
C ASP A 108 12.73 -6.72 -16.01
N LEU A 109 13.50 -7.37 -16.91
CA LEU A 109 14.81 -7.94 -16.57
C LEU A 109 15.92 -6.89 -16.39
N ASP A 110 15.68 -5.64 -16.79
CA ASP A 110 16.60 -4.51 -16.60
C ASP A 110 16.19 -3.65 -15.37
N ASP A 111 15.32 -4.16 -14.49
CA ASP A 111 14.77 -3.47 -13.33
C ASP A 111 13.97 -2.19 -13.67
N ASN A 112 13.52 -2.04 -14.93
CA ASN A 112 12.55 -1.01 -15.27
C ASN A 112 11.17 -1.38 -14.73
N GLN A 113 10.36 -0.36 -14.45
CA GLN A 113 9.08 -0.53 -13.81
C GLN A 113 7.98 0.27 -14.53
N ILE A 114 6.85 -0.39 -14.75
CA ILE A 114 5.60 0.25 -15.16
C ILE A 114 4.60 0.01 -14.03
N THR A 115 4.06 1.10 -13.47
CA THR A 115 3.13 1.03 -12.34
C THR A 115 1.81 1.71 -12.68
N ALA A 116 0.71 0.99 -12.44
CA ALA A 116 -0.62 1.58 -12.35
C ALA A 116 -1.01 1.68 -10.87
N PHE A 117 -1.31 2.88 -10.39
CA PHE A 117 -1.68 3.11 -9.00
C PHE A 117 -3.17 3.49 -8.89
N HIS A 118 -3.90 2.72 -8.09
CA HIS A 118 -5.29 2.99 -7.72
C HIS A 118 -5.35 3.45 -6.27
N PRO A 119 -5.65 4.73 -6.00
CA PRO A 119 -5.65 5.25 -4.62
C PRO A 119 -6.83 4.75 -3.78
N GLY A 120 -7.96 4.41 -4.39
CA GLY A 120 -9.13 3.86 -3.71
C GLY A 120 -9.54 4.64 -2.46
N ALA A 121 -9.76 3.92 -1.37
CA ALA A 121 -10.18 4.48 -0.08
C ALA A 121 -9.18 5.48 0.52
N MET A 122 -7.91 5.47 0.11
CA MET A 122 -6.92 6.46 0.54
C MET A 122 -7.37 7.90 0.24
N MET A 123 -8.15 8.11 -0.83
CA MET A 123 -8.73 9.42 -1.17
C MET A 123 -9.69 9.96 -0.11
N ARG A 124 -10.14 9.13 0.84
CA ARG A 124 -11.02 9.48 1.95
C ARG A 124 -10.25 9.69 3.26
N SER A 125 -8.91 9.80 3.22
CA SER A 125 -8.06 9.99 4.41
C SER A 125 -8.43 11.20 5.25
N TYR A 126 -9.01 12.24 4.65
CA TYR A 126 -9.53 13.44 5.33
C TYR A 126 -10.66 13.16 6.33
N GLU A 127 -11.27 11.98 6.30
CA GLU A 127 -12.27 11.56 7.28
C GLU A 127 -11.67 11.10 8.62
N ASN A 128 -10.36 10.89 8.67
CA ASN A 128 -9.61 10.60 9.88
C ASN A 128 -9.06 11.91 10.47
N HIS A 129 -9.17 12.05 11.79
CA HIS A 129 -8.69 13.24 12.47
C HIS A 129 -7.75 12.88 13.61
N VAL A 130 -6.54 13.44 13.59
CA VAL A 130 -5.54 13.24 14.64
C VAL A 130 -6.04 13.63 16.02
N LYS A 131 -6.91 14.66 16.10
CA LYS A 131 -7.53 15.11 17.35
C LYS A 131 -8.40 14.07 18.07
N ASP A 132 -8.84 13.03 17.33
CA ASP A 132 -9.69 11.96 17.88
C ASP A 132 -8.85 10.85 18.55
N VAL A 133 -7.52 11.03 18.59
CA VAL A 133 -6.58 10.08 19.18
C VAL A 133 -6.02 10.63 20.48
N SER A 134 -6.06 9.81 21.52
CA SER A 134 -5.43 10.08 22.83
C SER A 134 -4.28 9.10 23.08
N ASP A 135 -3.48 9.42 24.11
CA ASP A 135 -2.42 8.55 24.63
C ASP A 135 -1.31 8.18 23.61
N VAL A 136 -0.94 9.14 22.78
CA VAL A 136 0.21 9.02 21.87
C VAL A 136 1.34 9.96 22.31
N GLY A 137 2.57 9.51 22.20
CA GLY A 137 3.76 10.29 22.55
C GLY A 137 4.28 11.12 21.38
N PHE A 138 4.08 10.66 20.15
CA PHE A 138 4.45 11.36 18.92
C PHE A 138 3.64 10.83 17.75
N GLY A 139 3.67 11.57 16.64
CA GLY A 139 3.02 11.19 15.40
C GLY A 139 3.96 11.26 14.19
N ILE A 140 3.72 10.40 13.23
CA ILE A 140 4.34 10.40 11.90
C ILE A 140 3.22 10.59 10.90
N VAL A 141 3.37 11.55 9.99
CA VAL A 141 2.41 11.78 8.89
C VAL A 141 3.15 11.50 7.58
N GLY A 142 2.71 10.49 6.89
CA GLY A 142 3.20 10.11 5.57
C GLY A 142 2.30 10.66 4.45
N PRO A 143 2.75 10.53 3.20
CA PRO A 143 1.95 10.87 2.03
C PRO A 143 0.76 9.93 1.84
#